data_2b98c9c2a23e88e5e211d68cbe65221c
#
_entry.id   2b98c9c2a23e88e5e211d68cbe65221c
#
_cell.length_a   1.000
_cell.length_b   1.000
_cell.length_c   1.000
_cell.angle_alpha   90.00
_cell.angle_beta   90.00
_cell.angle_gamma   90.00
#
_symmetry.space_group_name_H-M   'P 1'
#
loop_
_entity.id
_entity.type
_entity.pdbx_description
1 polymer ?
#
loop_
_entity_poly.entity_id
_entity_poly.type
_entity_poly.pdbx_seq_one_letter_code
_entity_poly.pdbx_strand_id
1 'polypeptide(L)'
;MASRRSNWYTLIFIAGSLFVLSTSLTMYAGVPPVLAIITNIFQSLQIPYNIISYTAAATPFELAANLMDTVVFALLTVILATWFYDFITSVSIKERMVLNRIRRLKEHVIVAPYNAFGKELMRNLKEEGIAAVAMASSRSELLSLVHRNELAVVGDIKLRDSFEAAGIASARYIIAASDDDLENALIAITAKTVNPHVKIIARVNKEESIPKLDIAGAYKMIMPEITAGELIGEELAKTMMGGRPN
;
A
#
# COMPACT_ATOMS: atom_id res chain seq x y z
N MET A 1 -7.54 -9.74 -10.67
CA MET A 1 -8.61 -8.97 -9.97
C MET A 1 -10.02 -9.26 -10.45
N ALA A 2 -10.25 -9.65 -11.71
CA ALA A 2 -11.60 -9.94 -12.25
C ALA A 2 -12.26 -11.22 -11.69
N SER A 3 -11.52 -12.27 -11.38
CA SER A 3 -12.10 -13.55 -10.90
C SER A 3 -12.67 -13.48 -9.48
N ARG A 4 -12.17 -12.62 -8.61
CA ARG A 4 -12.70 -12.44 -7.25
C ARG A 4 -14.06 -11.74 -7.22
N ARG A 5 -14.30 -10.78 -8.12
CA ARG A 5 -15.60 -10.08 -8.20
C ARG A 5 -16.75 -10.98 -8.64
N SER A 6 -16.47 -11.96 -9.50
CA SER A 6 -17.48 -12.93 -9.97
C SER A 6 -18.06 -13.77 -8.82
N ASN A 7 -17.24 -14.20 -7.86
CA ASN A 7 -17.70 -15.04 -6.76
C ASN A 7 -18.65 -14.33 -5.78
N TRP A 8 -18.53 -13.02 -5.62
CA TRP A 8 -19.39 -12.23 -4.74
C TRP A 8 -20.83 -12.14 -5.22
N TYR A 9 -21.00 -11.87 -6.52
CA TYR A 9 -22.35 -11.82 -7.11
C TYR A 9 -23.05 -13.17 -7.00
N THR A 10 -22.31 -14.26 -7.13
CA THR A 10 -22.85 -15.63 -6.97
C THR A 10 -23.33 -15.86 -5.54
N LEU A 11 -22.52 -15.48 -4.53
CA LEU A 11 -22.89 -15.63 -3.11
C LEU A 11 -24.11 -14.76 -2.72
N ILE A 12 -24.15 -13.50 -3.18
CA ILE A 12 -25.29 -12.61 -2.97
C ILE A 12 -26.54 -13.17 -3.62
N PHE A 13 -26.43 -13.71 -4.85
CA PHE A 13 -27.55 -14.34 -5.55
C PHE A 13 -28.07 -15.57 -4.81
N ILE A 14 -27.18 -16.44 -4.31
CA ILE A 14 -27.56 -17.62 -3.53
C ILE A 14 -28.27 -17.20 -2.23
N ALA A 15 -27.71 -16.25 -1.47
CA ALA A 15 -28.31 -15.77 -0.23
C ALA A 15 -29.71 -15.16 -0.48
N GLY A 16 -29.85 -14.35 -1.53
CA GLY A 16 -31.15 -13.77 -1.92
C GLY A 16 -32.17 -14.83 -2.33
N SER A 17 -31.77 -15.85 -3.08
CA SER A 17 -32.64 -16.96 -3.49
C SER A 17 -33.11 -17.78 -2.29
N LEU A 18 -32.22 -18.06 -1.34
CA LEU A 18 -32.55 -18.78 -0.10
C LEU A 18 -33.50 -17.95 0.77
N PHE A 19 -33.32 -16.64 0.89
CA PHE A 19 -34.21 -15.76 1.61
C PHE A 19 -35.64 -15.74 1.02
N VAL A 20 -35.75 -15.65 -0.32
CA VAL A 20 -37.04 -15.71 -1.01
C VAL A 20 -37.74 -17.06 -0.77
N LEU A 21 -36.97 -18.15 -0.82
CA LEU A 21 -37.52 -19.49 -0.59
C LEU A 21 -37.99 -19.67 0.87
N SER A 22 -37.20 -19.20 1.85
CA SER A 22 -37.59 -19.18 3.25
C SER A 22 -38.89 -18.40 3.48
N THR A 23 -38.99 -17.20 2.91
CA THR A 23 -40.22 -16.37 3.01
C THR A 23 -41.43 -17.08 2.41
N SER A 24 -41.24 -17.76 1.25
CA SER A 24 -42.32 -18.54 0.62
C SER A 24 -42.80 -19.70 1.47
N LEU A 25 -41.88 -20.41 2.12
CA LEU A 25 -42.19 -21.51 3.05
C LEU A 25 -42.98 -21.00 4.29
N THR A 26 -42.57 -19.85 4.85
CA THR A 26 -43.25 -19.22 5.99
C THR A 26 -44.66 -18.78 5.61
N MET A 27 -44.88 -18.25 4.43
CA MET A 27 -46.19 -17.91 3.90
C MET A 27 -47.05 -19.15 3.68
N TYR A 28 -46.47 -20.24 3.18
CA TYR A 28 -47.19 -21.51 3.03
C TYR A 28 -47.65 -22.13 4.36
N ALA A 29 -46.89 -21.86 5.43
CA ALA A 29 -47.27 -22.22 6.81
C ALA A 29 -48.43 -21.36 7.39
N GLY A 30 -48.99 -20.45 6.59
CA GLY A 30 -50.16 -19.63 6.96
C GLY A 30 -49.84 -18.28 7.58
N VAL A 31 -48.58 -17.84 7.55
CA VAL A 31 -48.20 -16.51 8.04
C VAL A 31 -48.53 -15.45 6.98
N PRO A 32 -49.15 -14.30 7.33
CA PRO A 32 -49.42 -13.22 6.39
C PRO A 32 -48.14 -12.71 5.72
N PRO A 33 -48.18 -12.32 4.41
CA PRO A 33 -46.98 -12.00 3.63
C PRO A 33 -46.05 -10.97 4.27
N VAL A 34 -46.59 -9.86 4.78
CA VAL A 34 -45.83 -8.80 5.42
C VAL A 34 -45.16 -9.32 6.70
N LEU A 35 -45.87 -10.11 7.47
CA LEU A 35 -45.35 -10.67 8.70
C LEU A 35 -44.28 -11.74 8.44
N ALA A 36 -44.44 -12.54 7.39
CA ALA A 36 -43.44 -13.53 6.96
C ALA A 36 -42.09 -12.85 6.58
N ILE A 37 -42.15 -11.74 5.83
CA ILE A 37 -40.94 -10.97 5.48
C ILE A 37 -40.25 -10.41 6.72
N ILE A 38 -41.04 -9.75 7.60
CA ILE A 38 -40.50 -9.16 8.84
C ILE A 38 -39.91 -10.25 9.73
N THR A 39 -40.58 -11.35 9.92
CA THR A 39 -40.15 -12.50 10.72
C THR A 39 -38.80 -13.04 10.20
N ASN A 40 -38.71 -13.28 8.90
CA ASN A 40 -37.51 -13.82 8.31
C ASN A 40 -36.32 -12.82 8.33
N ILE A 41 -36.57 -11.50 8.24
CA ILE A 41 -35.53 -10.50 8.46
C ILE A 41 -35.00 -10.57 9.90
N PHE A 42 -35.87 -10.56 10.90
CA PHE A 42 -35.43 -10.65 12.29
C PHE A 42 -34.71 -11.97 12.58
N GLN A 43 -35.19 -13.06 12.03
CA GLN A 43 -34.60 -14.37 12.19
C GLN A 43 -33.23 -14.49 11.49
N SER A 44 -33.12 -13.95 10.28
CA SER A 44 -31.83 -13.86 9.56
C SER A 44 -30.80 -12.98 10.27
N LEU A 45 -31.22 -12.02 11.09
CA LEU A 45 -30.36 -11.21 11.94
C LEU A 45 -30.14 -11.80 13.34
N GLN A 46 -30.72 -12.98 13.63
CA GLN A 46 -30.70 -13.64 14.93
C GLN A 46 -31.22 -12.74 16.09
N ILE A 47 -32.11 -11.81 15.80
CA ILE A 47 -32.71 -10.94 16.80
C ILE A 47 -33.82 -11.72 17.46
N PRO A 48 -33.78 -11.96 18.80
CA PRO A 48 -34.85 -12.65 19.48
C PRO A 48 -36.13 -11.81 19.39
N TYR A 49 -37.16 -12.36 18.77
CA TYR A 49 -38.47 -11.73 18.71
C TYR A 49 -39.54 -12.68 19.22
N ASN A 50 -40.38 -12.21 20.14
CA ASN A 50 -41.54 -12.89 20.64
C ASN A 50 -42.85 -12.26 20.08
N ILE A 51 -42.88 -11.99 18.76
CA ILE A 51 -44.04 -11.30 18.16
C ILE A 51 -45.19 -12.28 17.92
N ILE A 52 -44.89 -13.58 17.79
CA ILE A 52 -45.92 -14.61 17.60
C ILE A 52 -45.65 -15.75 18.59
N SER A 53 -46.60 -15.99 19.49
CA SER A 53 -46.64 -17.21 20.29
C SER A 53 -46.94 -18.37 19.33
N TYR A 54 -45.88 -19.02 18.84
CA TYR A 54 -46.07 -20.26 18.09
C TYR A 54 -46.73 -21.31 18.98
N THR A 55 -47.92 -21.73 18.61
CA THR A 55 -48.58 -22.88 19.21
C THR A 55 -47.68 -24.12 19.14
N ALA A 56 -47.70 -24.91 20.16
CA ALA A 56 -46.73 -25.93 20.60
C ALA A 56 -46.30 -27.06 19.64
N ALA A 57 -46.54 -26.94 18.34
CA ALA A 57 -46.03 -27.89 17.34
C ALA A 57 -45.54 -27.16 16.11
N ALA A 58 -44.20 -26.92 16.03
CA ALA A 58 -43.57 -26.41 14.81
C ALA A 58 -43.89 -27.35 13.64
N THR A 59 -44.45 -26.81 12.57
CA THR A 59 -44.68 -27.60 11.35
C THR A 59 -43.33 -27.91 10.69
N PRO A 60 -43.21 -29.00 9.93
CA PRO A 60 -42.00 -29.32 9.19
C PRO A 60 -41.52 -28.17 8.27
N PHE A 61 -42.47 -27.34 7.79
CA PHE A 61 -42.20 -26.19 6.95
C PHE A 61 -41.53 -25.05 7.71
N GLU A 62 -41.95 -24.80 8.97
CA GLU A 62 -41.33 -23.80 9.85
C GLU A 62 -39.90 -24.20 10.22
N LEU A 63 -39.68 -25.49 10.47
CA LEU A 63 -38.34 -26.02 10.75
C LEU A 63 -37.38 -25.82 9.54
N ALA A 64 -37.89 -26.11 8.34
CA ALA A 64 -37.15 -25.91 7.10
C ALA A 64 -36.84 -24.41 6.86
N ALA A 65 -37.82 -23.53 7.09
CA ALA A 65 -37.61 -22.09 6.98
C ALA A 65 -36.52 -21.57 7.94
N ASN A 66 -36.59 -21.99 9.21
CA ASN A 66 -35.60 -21.61 10.23
C ASN A 66 -34.18 -22.09 9.89
N LEU A 67 -34.01 -23.30 9.35
CA LEU A 67 -32.72 -23.80 8.89
C LEU A 67 -32.19 -22.98 7.72
N MET A 68 -33.08 -22.61 6.77
CA MET A 68 -32.68 -21.77 5.62
C MET A 68 -32.26 -20.36 6.06
N ASP A 69 -32.97 -19.74 6.98
CA ASP A 69 -32.64 -18.42 7.52
C ASP A 69 -31.31 -18.43 8.27
N THR A 70 -31.02 -19.52 9.01
CA THR A 70 -29.71 -19.70 9.65
C THR A 70 -28.58 -19.77 8.63
N VAL A 71 -28.80 -20.47 7.51
CA VAL A 71 -27.82 -20.53 6.41
C VAL A 71 -27.63 -19.17 5.74
N VAL A 72 -28.74 -18.44 5.50
CA VAL A 72 -28.69 -17.07 4.96
C VAL A 72 -27.90 -16.15 5.87
N PHE A 73 -28.13 -16.19 7.17
CA PHE A 73 -27.38 -15.40 8.15
C PHE A 73 -25.89 -15.73 8.14
N ALA A 74 -25.53 -17.02 8.14
CA ALA A 74 -24.15 -17.44 8.07
C ALA A 74 -23.46 -16.92 6.80
N LEU A 75 -24.14 -17.01 5.64
CA LEU A 75 -23.61 -16.49 4.38
C LEU A 75 -23.43 -14.97 4.42
N LEU A 76 -24.41 -14.22 4.93
CA LEU A 76 -24.31 -12.76 5.07
C LEU A 76 -23.17 -12.36 6.00
N THR A 77 -23.00 -13.07 7.12
CA THR A 77 -21.89 -12.82 8.06
C THR A 77 -20.54 -13.04 7.39
N VAL A 78 -20.37 -14.12 6.64
CA VAL A 78 -19.13 -14.39 5.89
C VAL A 78 -18.89 -13.32 4.84
N ILE A 79 -19.93 -12.89 4.11
CA ILE A 79 -19.83 -11.83 3.11
C ILE A 79 -19.39 -10.52 3.76
N LEU A 80 -20.03 -10.11 4.84
CA LEU A 80 -19.70 -8.87 5.55
C LEU A 80 -18.30 -8.91 6.16
N ALA A 81 -17.93 -10.04 6.79
CA ALA A 81 -16.59 -10.21 7.38
C ALA A 81 -15.50 -10.13 6.32
N THR A 82 -15.71 -10.75 5.16
CA THR A 82 -14.74 -10.71 4.05
C THR A 82 -14.67 -9.32 3.42
N TRP A 83 -15.81 -8.66 3.24
CA TRP A 83 -15.86 -7.27 2.75
C TRP A 83 -15.16 -6.31 3.72
N PHE A 84 -15.40 -6.46 5.02
CA PHE A 84 -14.75 -5.67 6.07
C PHE A 84 -13.23 -5.93 6.12
N TYR A 85 -12.82 -7.20 5.98
CA TYR A 85 -11.42 -7.57 5.85
C TYR A 85 -10.77 -6.93 4.63
N ASP A 86 -11.39 -7.03 3.45
CA ASP A 86 -10.90 -6.40 2.22
C ASP A 86 -10.87 -4.87 2.33
N PHE A 87 -11.83 -4.26 3.05
CA PHE A 87 -11.86 -2.83 3.32
C PHE A 87 -10.68 -2.40 4.20
N ILE A 88 -10.44 -3.07 5.33
CA ILE A 88 -9.32 -2.74 6.25
C ILE A 88 -7.97 -3.00 5.60
N THR A 89 -7.85 -4.07 4.82
CA THR A 89 -6.60 -4.42 4.12
C THR A 89 -6.45 -3.70 2.80
N SER A 90 -7.41 -2.84 2.42
CA SER A 90 -7.37 -2.13 1.14
C SER A 90 -6.12 -1.28 1.05
N VAL A 91 -5.41 -1.44 -0.05
CA VAL A 91 -4.19 -0.69 -0.38
C VAL A 91 -4.40 0.81 -0.29
N SER A 92 -5.59 1.28 -0.67
CA SER A 92 -5.95 2.71 -0.65
C SER A 92 -5.90 3.32 0.75
N ILE A 93 -6.24 2.56 1.81
CA ILE A 93 -6.15 3.05 3.19
C ILE A 93 -4.69 3.13 3.64
N LYS A 94 -3.90 2.09 3.36
CA LYS A 94 -2.46 2.08 3.69
C LYS A 94 -1.71 3.19 2.96
N GLU A 95 -1.99 3.39 1.68
CA GLU A 95 -1.42 4.45 0.86
C GLU A 95 -1.75 5.84 1.42
N ARG A 96 -3.01 6.11 1.79
CA ARG A 96 -3.41 7.37 2.44
C ARG A 96 -2.72 7.58 3.79
N MET A 97 -2.57 6.53 4.59
CA MET A 97 -1.84 6.63 5.86
C MET A 97 -0.36 6.96 5.63
N VAL A 98 0.29 6.37 4.62
CA VAL A 98 1.68 6.68 4.25
C VAL A 98 1.80 8.14 3.79
N LEU A 99 0.93 8.61 2.90
CA LEU A 99 0.93 10.01 2.47
C LEU A 99 0.72 10.98 3.64
N ASN A 100 -0.18 10.67 4.58
CA ASN A 100 -0.38 11.49 5.76
C ASN A 100 0.85 11.49 6.70
N ARG A 101 1.60 10.38 6.77
CA ARG A 101 2.87 10.33 7.50
C ARG A 101 3.92 11.18 6.81
N ILE A 102 4.07 11.09 5.48
CA ILE A 102 5.02 11.87 4.69
C ILE A 102 4.77 13.38 4.87
N ARG A 103 3.51 13.82 4.84
CA ARG A 103 3.15 15.25 5.06
C ARG A 103 3.57 15.81 6.42
N ARG A 104 3.79 14.96 7.40
CA ARG A 104 4.23 15.35 8.76
C ARG A 104 5.74 15.29 8.95
N LEU A 105 6.46 14.73 7.98
CA LEU A 105 7.91 14.65 8.03
C LEU A 105 8.53 16.04 7.89
N LYS A 106 9.65 16.22 8.57
CA LYS A 106 10.53 17.39 8.44
C LYS A 106 11.96 16.91 8.36
N GLU A 107 12.79 17.63 7.62
CA GLU A 107 14.24 17.35 7.51
C GLU A 107 14.56 15.92 7.00
N HIS A 108 13.63 15.30 6.25
CA HIS A 108 13.78 13.95 5.72
C HIS A 108 14.56 13.93 4.40
N VAL A 109 14.92 12.72 3.98
CA VAL A 109 15.61 12.44 2.72
C VAL A 109 14.62 11.89 1.70
N ILE A 110 14.66 12.34 0.45
CA ILE A 110 13.92 11.75 -0.66
C ILE A 110 14.92 10.98 -1.53
N VAL A 111 14.61 9.73 -1.86
CA VAL A 111 15.41 8.88 -2.75
C VAL A 111 14.65 8.65 -4.05
N ALA A 112 15.18 9.14 -5.15
CA ALA A 112 14.54 9.11 -6.47
C ALA A 112 15.54 8.72 -7.57
N PRO A 113 15.23 7.71 -8.39
CA PRO A 113 14.18 6.69 -8.23
C PRO A 113 14.55 5.59 -7.22
N TYR A 114 13.59 4.74 -6.86
CA TYR A 114 13.82 3.53 -6.07
C TYR A 114 14.26 2.37 -6.97
N ASN A 115 15.53 2.38 -7.36
CA ASN A 115 16.20 1.30 -8.10
C ASN A 115 17.06 0.44 -7.15
N ALA A 116 17.95 -0.39 -7.69
CA ALA A 116 18.83 -1.24 -6.87
C ALA A 116 19.72 -0.41 -5.92
N PHE A 117 20.30 0.70 -6.40
CA PHE A 117 21.09 1.63 -5.59
C PHE A 117 20.21 2.34 -4.54
N GLY A 118 19.05 2.88 -4.96
CA GLY A 118 18.11 3.53 -4.06
C GLY A 118 17.58 2.60 -2.97
N LYS A 119 17.37 1.32 -3.27
CA LYS A 119 16.97 0.30 -2.31
C LYS A 119 18.01 0.10 -1.21
N GLU A 120 19.28 -0.04 -1.59
CA GLU A 120 20.37 -0.22 -0.65
C GLU A 120 20.55 1.03 0.23
N LEU A 121 20.46 2.20 -0.40
CA LEU A 121 20.51 3.46 0.31
C LEU A 121 19.36 3.61 1.32
N MET A 122 18.12 3.28 0.95
CA MET A 122 16.98 3.30 1.86
C MET A 122 17.18 2.37 3.06
N ARG A 123 17.80 1.20 2.85
CA ARG A 123 18.14 0.27 3.92
C ARG A 123 19.13 0.90 4.89
N ASN A 124 20.22 1.45 4.40
CA ASN A 124 21.25 2.10 5.22
C ASN A 124 20.69 3.31 5.98
N LEU A 125 19.91 4.18 5.33
CA LEU A 125 19.27 5.32 5.99
C LEU A 125 18.37 4.88 7.14
N LYS A 126 17.65 3.77 6.96
CA LYS A 126 16.78 3.20 8.00
C LYS A 126 17.58 2.64 9.17
N GLU A 127 18.69 1.96 8.92
CA GLU A 127 19.60 1.47 9.96
C GLU A 127 20.20 2.61 10.79
N GLU A 128 20.49 3.75 10.15
CA GLU A 128 20.96 4.97 10.80
C GLU A 128 19.82 5.82 11.44
N GLY A 129 18.58 5.35 11.38
CA GLY A 129 17.42 6.07 11.95
C GLY A 129 17.03 7.35 11.19
N ILE A 130 17.51 7.52 9.96
CA ILE A 130 17.20 8.68 9.13
C ILE A 130 15.88 8.46 8.41
N ALA A 131 14.93 9.39 8.58
CA ALA A 131 13.66 9.33 7.88
C ALA A 131 13.86 9.55 6.38
N ALA A 132 13.41 8.58 5.57
CA ALA A 132 13.53 8.64 4.13
C ALA A 132 12.23 8.26 3.42
N VAL A 133 12.00 8.87 2.26
CA VAL A 133 10.86 8.62 1.38
C VAL A 133 11.37 8.13 0.03
N ALA A 134 10.94 6.94 -0.39
CA ALA A 134 11.28 6.39 -1.69
C ALA A 134 10.32 6.88 -2.78
N MET A 135 10.84 7.22 -3.94
CA MET A 135 10.04 7.51 -5.13
C MET A 135 10.03 6.27 -6.03
N ALA A 136 8.93 5.54 -5.99
CA ALA A 136 8.71 4.32 -6.77
C ALA A 136 8.31 4.66 -8.20
N SER A 137 8.83 3.91 -9.16
CA SER A 137 8.53 4.09 -10.59
C SER A 137 7.22 3.40 -11.01
N SER A 138 6.71 2.49 -10.18
CA SER A 138 5.49 1.74 -10.46
C SER A 138 4.62 1.54 -9.23
N ARG A 139 3.31 1.30 -9.47
CA ARG A 139 2.37 1.00 -8.39
C ARG A 139 2.67 -0.34 -7.70
N SER A 140 3.18 -1.31 -8.41
CA SER A 140 3.59 -2.60 -7.84
C SER A 140 4.75 -2.45 -6.87
N GLU A 141 5.70 -1.60 -7.21
CA GLU A 141 6.85 -1.28 -6.35
C GLU A 141 6.40 -0.51 -5.10
N LEU A 142 5.56 0.52 -5.26
CA LEU A 142 4.93 1.22 -4.14
C LEU A 142 4.26 0.25 -3.16
N LEU A 143 3.45 -0.70 -3.67
CA LEU A 143 2.77 -1.67 -2.85
C LEU A 143 3.73 -2.54 -2.04
N SER A 144 4.84 -2.96 -2.64
CA SER A 144 5.86 -3.74 -1.96
C SER A 144 6.51 -2.95 -0.81
N LEU A 145 6.76 -1.66 -1.00
CA LEU A 145 7.33 -0.76 0.01
C LEU A 145 6.35 -0.50 1.15
N VAL A 146 5.10 -0.21 0.82
CA VAL A 146 4.03 0.00 1.83
C VAL A 146 3.79 -1.26 2.67
N HIS A 147 3.89 -2.46 2.08
CA HIS A 147 3.83 -3.71 2.84
C HIS A 147 4.98 -3.89 3.82
N ARG A 148 6.16 -3.36 3.52
CA ARG A 148 7.33 -3.35 4.43
C ARG A 148 7.30 -2.19 5.42
N ASN A 149 6.17 -1.43 5.47
CA ASN A 149 6.02 -0.24 6.30
C ASN A 149 7.07 0.85 5.99
N GLU A 150 7.52 0.91 4.75
CA GLU A 150 8.42 1.95 4.25
C GLU A 150 7.61 3.13 3.72
N LEU A 151 8.17 4.33 3.82
CA LEU A 151 7.53 5.53 3.30
C LEU A 151 7.88 5.66 1.82
N ALA A 152 6.86 5.65 0.98
CA ALA A 152 7.04 5.71 -0.46
C ALA A 152 5.88 6.43 -1.15
N VAL A 153 6.16 7.03 -2.28
CA VAL A 153 5.20 7.58 -3.23
C VAL A 153 5.46 6.97 -4.61
N VAL A 154 4.40 6.81 -5.41
CA VAL A 154 4.58 6.53 -6.83
C VAL A 154 4.58 7.85 -7.58
N GLY A 155 5.53 8.03 -8.48
CA GLY A 155 5.58 9.25 -9.26
C GLY A 155 6.62 9.22 -10.38
N ASP A 156 6.43 10.09 -11.34
CA ASP A 156 7.41 10.36 -12.38
C ASP A 156 8.41 11.40 -11.85
N ILE A 157 9.68 11.07 -11.91
CA ILE A 157 10.80 11.95 -11.51
C ILE A 157 10.89 13.26 -12.32
N LYS A 158 10.14 13.36 -13.42
CA LYS A 158 10.05 14.56 -14.27
C LYS A 158 8.92 15.51 -13.84
N LEU A 159 8.01 15.05 -13.00
CA LEU A 159 6.81 15.79 -12.63
C LEU A 159 6.95 16.41 -11.22
N ARG A 160 6.64 17.69 -11.14
CA ARG A 160 6.60 18.48 -9.92
C ARG A 160 5.71 17.84 -8.84
N ASP A 161 4.52 17.39 -9.23
CA ASP A 161 3.52 16.82 -8.31
C ASP A 161 4.06 15.59 -7.57
N SER A 162 4.95 14.81 -8.21
CA SER A 162 5.59 13.65 -7.60
C SER A 162 6.50 14.05 -6.43
N PHE A 163 7.24 15.13 -6.57
CA PHE A 163 8.09 15.66 -5.50
C PHE A 163 7.27 16.31 -4.38
N GLU A 164 6.18 16.99 -4.74
CA GLU A 164 5.25 17.53 -3.74
C GLU A 164 4.61 16.42 -2.91
N ALA A 165 4.22 15.30 -3.55
CA ALA A 165 3.71 14.11 -2.85
C ALA A 165 4.76 13.48 -1.93
N ALA A 166 6.04 13.53 -2.30
CA ALA A 166 7.17 13.08 -1.48
C ALA A 166 7.53 14.06 -0.34
N GLY A 167 6.88 15.21 -0.25
CA GLY A 167 7.08 16.20 0.81
C GLY A 167 8.33 17.05 0.63
N ILE A 168 8.76 17.33 -0.61
CA ILE A 168 10.00 18.07 -0.91
C ILE A 168 10.08 19.45 -0.24
N ALA A 169 8.94 20.09 0.01
CA ALA A 169 8.90 21.42 0.67
C ALA A 169 9.56 21.41 2.06
N SER A 170 9.52 20.28 2.76
CA SER A 170 10.10 20.09 4.10
C SER A 170 11.26 19.07 4.12
N ALA A 171 11.68 18.57 2.96
CA ALA A 171 12.83 17.68 2.84
C ALA A 171 14.14 18.48 2.97
N ARG A 172 15.12 17.85 3.61
CA ARG A 172 16.48 18.40 3.72
C ARG A 172 17.37 18.00 2.57
N TYR A 173 17.26 16.74 2.14
CA TYR A 173 18.02 16.19 1.05
C TYR A 173 17.15 15.47 0.05
N ILE A 174 17.57 15.52 -1.20
CA ILE A 174 17.12 14.62 -2.24
C ILE A 174 18.32 13.91 -2.83
N ILE A 175 18.18 12.61 -3.08
CA ILE A 175 19.21 11.80 -3.69
C ILE A 175 18.73 11.39 -5.08
N ALA A 176 19.39 11.94 -6.11
CA ALA A 176 19.20 11.56 -7.49
C ALA A 176 20.00 10.27 -7.73
N ALA A 177 19.31 9.15 -7.81
CA ALA A 177 19.85 7.80 -7.72
C ALA A 177 19.73 6.99 -9.02
N SER A 178 19.41 7.65 -10.15
CA SER A 178 19.25 6.98 -11.44
C SER A 178 20.60 6.46 -12.00
N ASP A 179 20.48 5.41 -12.81
CA ASP A 179 21.59 4.90 -13.61
C ASP A 179 21.88 5.78 -14.86
N ASP A 180 21.05 6.82 -15.10
CA ASP A 180 21.20 7.79 -16.18
C ASP A 180 21.50 9.18 -15.61
N ASP A 181 22.65 9.77 -15.96
CA ASP A 181 23.08 11.08 -15.51
C ASP A 181 22.14 12.21 -15.98
N LEU A 182 21.48 12.05 -17.14
CA LEU A 182 20.50 13.01 -17.62
C LEU A 182 19.24 13.01 -16.73
N GLU A 183 18.79 11.83 -16.31
CA GLU A 183 17.69 11.72 -15.35
C GLU A 183 18.07 12.34 -14.01
N ASN A 184 19.30 12.13 -13.54
CA ASN A 184 19.79 12.74 -12.30
C ASN A 184 19.82 14.27 -12.39
N ALA A 185 20.19 14.82 -13.55
CA ALA A 185 20.11 16.27 -13.79
C ALA A 185 18.66 16.78 -13.82
N LEU A 186 17.73 16.04 -14.43
CA LEU A 186 16.31 16.38 -14.42
C LEU A 186 15.71 16.36 -13.02
N ILE A 187 16.05 15.35 -12.21
CA ILE A 187 15.67 15.28 -10.79
C ILE A 187 16.17 16.52 -10.07
N ALA A 188 17.43 16.91 -10.26
CA ALA A 188 18.02 18.07 -9.61
C ALA A 188 17.30 19.37 -10.00
N ILE A 189 17.08 19.61 -11.28
CA ILE A 189 16.39 20.80 -11.78
C ILE A 189 14.96 20.85 -11.25
N THR A 190 14.21 19.74 -11.36
CA THR A 190 12.83 19.67 -10.88
C THR A 190 12.75 19.91 -9.38
N ALA A 191 13.63 19.29 -8.60
CA ALA A 191 13.71 19.46 -7.16
C ALA A 191 13.98 20.93 -6.78
N LYS A 192 14.93 21.59 -7.40
CA LYS A 192 15.25 23.01 -7.18
C LYS A 192 14.13 23.95 -7.57
N THR A 193 13.35 23.61 -8.59
CA THR A 193 12.19 24.39 -9.00
C THR A 193 11.09 24.38 -7.93
N VAL A 194 10.93 23.26 -7.21
CA VAL A 194 9.91 23.13 -6.15
C VAL A 194 10.43 23.66 -4.81
N ASN A 195 11.66 23.30 -4.43
CA ASN A 195 12.31 23.76 -3.20
C ASN A 195 13.76 24.20 -3.51
N PRO A 196 14.01 25.51 -3.66
CA PRO A 196 15.36 26.02 -3.94
C PRO A 196 16.39 25.72 -2.83
N HIS A 197 15.93 25.46 -1.60
CA HIS A 197 16.81 25.22 -0.45
C HIS A 197 17.18 23.75 -0.25
N VAL A 198 16.51 22.79 -0.94
CA VAL A 198 16.83 21.39 -0.80
C VAL A 198 18.25 21.10 -1.29
N LYS A 199 18.98 20.30 -0.53
CA LYS A 199 20.33 19.86 -0.92
C LYS A 199 20.23 18.60 -1.77
N ILE A 200 20.90 18.59 -2.91
CA ILE A 200 20.84 17.49 -3.87
C ILE A 200 22.14 16.72 -3.84
N ILE A 201 22.07 15.43 -3.58
CA ILE A 201 23.20 14.50 -3.77
C ILE A 201 22.89 13.69 -5.01
N ALA A 202 23.74 13.79 -6.03
CA ALA A 202 23.54 13.11 -7.30
C ALA A 202 24.52 11.95 -7.47
N ARG A 203 24.02 10.80 -7.87
CA ARG A 203 24.84 9.74 -8.45
C ARG A 203 25.33 10.19 -9.80
N VAL A 204 26.59 9.93 -10.09
CA VAL A 204 27.25 10.21 -11.36
C VAL A 204 27.80 8.92 -11.91
N ASN A 205 27.49 8.63 -13.16
CA ASN A 205 28.00 7.42 -13.85
C ASN A 205 29.21 7.75 -14.75
N LYS A 206 29.29 9.00 -15.23
CA LYS A 206 30.38 9.46 -16.12
C LYS A 206 30.95 10.79 -15.65
N GLU A 207 32.24 10.92 -15.56
CA GLU A 207 32.91 12.15 -15.14
C GLU A 207 32.49 13.37 -15.97
N GLU A 208 32.27 13.18 -17.27
CA GLU A 208 31.84 14.23 -18.20
C GLU A 208 30.45 14.84 -17.85
N SER A 209 29.69 14.18 -16.98
CA SER A 209 28.38 14.65 -16.50
C SER A 209 28.49 15.54 -15.27
N ILE A 210 29.64 15.58 -14.59
CA ILE A 210 29.87 16.38 -13.38
C ILE A 210 29.49 17.86 -13.60
N PRO A 211 30.00 18.54 -14.65
CA PRO A 211 29.67 19.96 -14.87
C PRO A 211 28.18 20.20 -15.12
N LYS A 212 27.48 19.23 -15.75
CA LYS A 212 26.07 19.34 -16.04
C LYS A 212 25.22 19.23 -14.75
N LEU A 213 25.62 18.34 -13.86
CA LEU A 213 24.96 18.15 -12.57
C LEU A 213 25.22 19.32 -11.61
N ASP A 214 26.41 19.91 -11.68
CA ASP A 214 26.72 21.13 -10.93
C ASP A 214 25.82 22.29 -11.37
N ILE A 215 25.70 22.51 -12.68
CA ILE A 215 24.78 23.51 -13.25
C ILE A 215 23.32 23.22 -12.87
N ALA A 216 22.93 21.95 -12.80
CA ALA A 216 21.60 21.51 -12.35
C ALA A 216 21.36 21.77 -10.86
N GLY A 217 22.40 22.19 -10.11
CA GLY A 217 22.31 22.56 -8.70
C GLY A 217 22.57 21.41 -7.73
N ALA A 218 23.31 20.37 -8.14
CA ALA A 218 23.75 19.31 -7.24
C ALA A 218 24.69 19.90 -6.17
N TYR A 219 24.37 19.65 -4.89
CA TYR A 219 25.22 20.03 -3.75
C TYR A 219 26.45 19.15 -3.61
N LYS A 220 26.28 17.86 -3.92
CA LYS A 220 27.36 16.84 -3.89
C LYS A 220 27.10 15.80 -4.96
N MET A 221 28.17 15.34 -5.57
CA MET A 221 28.17 14.28 -6.58
C MET A 221 28.98 13.09 -6.08
N ILE A 222 28.49 11.89 -6.30
CA ILE A 222 29.12 10.64 -5.87
C ILE A 222 29.15 9.70 -7.06
N MET A 223 30.31 9.13 -7.33
CA MET A 223 30.53 8.08 -8.32
C MET A 223 30.73 6.75 -7.57
N PRO A 224 29.66 5.94 -7.39
CA PRO A 224 29.73 4.75 -6.53
C PRO A 224 30.77 3.75 -6.97
N GLU A 225 30.99 3.60 -8.28
CA GLU A 225 31.93 2.64 -8.86
C GLU A 225 33.38 3.04 -8.54
N ILE A 226 33.70 4.33 -8.59
CA ILE A 226 35.05 4.85 -8.23
C ILE A 226 35.25 4.70 -6.73
N THR A 227 34.27 5.15 -5.93
CA THR A 227 34.34 5.06 -4.46
C THR A 227 34.50 3.61 -4.00
N ALA A 228 33.76 2.68 -4.61
CA ALA A 228 33.92 1.25 -4.31
C ALA A 228 35.28 0.71 -4.68
N GLY A 229 35.82 1.11 -5.85
CA GLY A 229 37.17 0.75 -6.29
C GLY A 229 38.25 1.23 -5.35
N GLU A 230 38.15 2.48 -4.89
CA GLU A 230 39.06 3.08 -3.91
C GLU A 230 39.02 2.32 -2.56
N LEU A 231 37.84 2.06 -2.03
CA LEU A 231 37.64 1.32 -0.77
C LEU A 231 38.21 -0.11 -0.84
N ILE A 232 38.00 -0.82 -1.94
CA ILE A 232 38.54 -2.18 -2.14
C ILE A 232 40.07 -2.11 -2.24
N GLY A 233 40.62 -1.12 -2.99
CA GLY A 233 42.05 -0.92 -3.13
C GLY A 233 42.72 -0.65 -1.78
N GLU A 234 42.17 0.23 -0.98
CA GLU A 234 42.67 0.52 0.36
C GLU A 234 42.62 -0.71 1.29
N GLU A 235 41.55 -1.50 1.26
CA GLU A 235 41.42 -2.68 2.11
C GLU A 235 42.43 -3.76 1.72
N LEU A 236 42.62 -3.98 0.41
CA LEU A 236 43.63 -4.91 -0.06
C LEU A 236 45.06 -4.43 0.31
N ALA A 237 45.34 -3.14 0.16
CA ALA A 237 46.62 -2.58 0.56
C ALA A 237 46.92 -2.78 2.04
N LYS A 238 45.93 -2.53 2.94
CA LYS A 238 46.04 -2.78 4.38
C LYS A 238 46.30 -4.25 4.67
N THR A 239 45.54 -5.15 4.03
CA THR A 239 45.68 -6.59 4.26
C THR A 239 46.99 -7.16 3.74
N MET A 240 47.44 -6.75 2.54
CA MET A 240 48.65 -7.28 1.90
C MET A 240 49.95 -6.65 2.44
N MET A 241 49.89 -5.36 2.85
CA MET A 241 51.06 -4.68 3.41
C MET A 241 51.18 -4.80 4.92
N GLY A 242 50.04 -4.97 5.66
CA GLY A 242 50.03 -5.22 7.11
C GLY A 242 50.46 -6.64 7.51
N GLY A 243 50.61 -7.55 6.54
CA GLY A 243 51.02 -8.93 6.76
C GLY A 243 52.53 -9.20 6.55
N ARG A 244 53.39 -8.17 6.55
CA ARG A 244 54.84 -8.42 6.63
C ARG A 244 55.22 -8.51 8.12
N PRO A 245 55.51 -9.72 8.64
CA PRO A 245 56.16 -9.84 9.94
C PRO A 245 57.61 -9.31 9.81
N ASN A 246 57.99 -8.45 10.72
CA ASN A 246 59.41 -8.10 10.95
C ASN A 246 60.21 -9.33 11.30
#